data_9b77d12f4774c7cabb1ca509f9a5980e
#
_entry.id   9b77d12f4774c7cabb1ca509f9a5980e
#
_cell.length_a   1.000
_cell.length_b   1.000
_cell.length_c   1.000
_cell.angle_alpha   90.00
_cell.angle_beta   90.00
_cell.angle_gamma   90.00
#
_symmetry.space_group_name_H-M   'P 1'
#
loop_
_entity.id
_entity.type
_entity.pdbx_description
1 polymer ?
#
loop_
_entity_poly.entity_id
_entity_poly.type
_entity_poly.pdbx_seq_one_letter_code
_entity_poly.pdbx_strand_id
1 'polypeptide(L)'
;MSENSDLIRGAVEEFCQKSIVGRALEIERQGMDDGILRAMASQGFLGALFDPQYGGSGIDRSSFFTMLEVFASYSPSTAAKLLITNSIAGPFLLNSAREKMQEVAQGNLKVTCIPGSFVSDRVPAQRLKESGGRIKGELKNLPSPGSGILIAPISEDSAAVVFSGIKVLEERKPLSFRGLGNGDVSVDSADFTVVDGWKGKLLKEILSSMDPGVSAIALGISRGALRKVSEYVTVRKTFDHSLKDYSPVSRRISELLADLEIMEFYLDNMESIDDDKALKLKVRSTEFARTATKAAIQYHGGYGYFEDFGVEKFYRDSYGLSIMMMDREYDNLRLSEKIFGSRSGFL
;
A
#
# COMPACT_ATOMS: atom_id res chain seq x y z
N MET A 1 -3.89 -15.97 15.73
CA MET A 1 -2.72 -15.71 14.85
C MET A 1 -1.96 -17.02 14.66
N SER A 2 -1.40 -17.28 13.49
CA SER A 2 -0.51 -18.43 13.31
C SER A 2 0.86 -18.12 13.94
N GLU A 3 1.60 -19.14 14.38
CA GLU A 3 2.97 -18.98 14.90
C GLU A 3 3.87 -18.22 13.90
N ASN A 4 3.66 -18.42 12.61
CA ASN A 4 4.37 -17.70 11.55
C ASN A 4 4.05 -16.19 11.54
N SER A 5 2.80 -15.78 11.79
CA SER A 5 2.43 -14.35 11.83
C SER A 5 3.11 -13.63 12.99
N ASP A 6 3.27 -14.26 14.15
CA ASP A 6 3.96 -13.68 15.30
C ASP A 6 5.46 -13.52 15.04
N LEU A 7 6.09 -14.51 14.40
CA LEU A 7 7.50 -14.44 13.99
C LEU A 7 7.72 -13.31 12.97
N ILE A 8 6.86 -13.18 11.96
CA ILE A 8 6.93 -12.11 10.97
C ILE A 8 6.73 -10.75 11.62
N ARG A 9 5.75 -10.61 12.53
CA ARG A 9 5.53 -9.36 13.29
C ARG A 9 6.80 -8.93 13.99
N GLY A 10 7.43 -9.80 14.77
CA GLY A 10 8.67 -9.51 15.49
C GLY A 10 9.82 -9.11 14.57
N ALA A 11 10.02 -9.84 13.46
CA ALA A 11 11.09 -9.54 12.50
C ALA A 11 10.89 -8.16 11.82
N VAL A 12 9.66 -7.83 11.46
CA VAL A 12 9.35 -6.54 10.83
C VAL A 12 9.45 -5.39 11.82
N GLU A 13 9.00 -5.57 13.05
CA GLU A 13 9.16 -4.57 14.12
C GLU A 13 10.64 -4.25 14.37
N GLU A 14 11.46 -5.28 14.50
CA GLU A 14 12.92 -5.12 14.66
C GLU A 14 13.54 -4.37 13.49
N PHE A 15 13.16 -4.74 12.26
CA PHE A 15 13.62 -4.05 11.06
C PHE A 15 13.19 -2.58 11.05
N CYS A 16 11.94 -2.30 11.37
CA CYS A 16 11.42 -0.94 11.40
C CYS A 16 12.13 -0.08 12.46
N GLN A 17 12.40 -0.62 13.64
CA GLN A 17 13.14 0.08 14.69
C GLN A 17 14.56 0.44 14.24
N LYS A 18 15.26 -0.50 13.59
CA LYS A 18 16.64 -0.30 13.14
C LYS A 18 16.77 0.59 11.90
N SER A 19 15.88 0.45 10.94
CA SER A 19 16.06 0.98 9.59
C SER A 19 15.09 2.08 9.18
N ILE A 20 13.94 2.21 9.85
CA ILE A 20 12.85 3.11 9.45
C ILE A 20 12.66 4.24 10.45
N VAL A 21 12.55 3.95 11.76
CA VAL A 21 12.14 4.92 12.78
C VAL A 21 13.03 6.17 12.77
N GLY A 22 14.36 6.00 12.83
CA GLY A 22 15.32 7.12 12.82
C GLY A 22 15.38 7.88 11.50
N ARG A 23 14.83 7.32 10.42
CA ARG A 23 14.88 7.86 9.06
C ARG A 23 13.51 8.23 8.50
N ALA A 24 12.46 8.14 9.32
CA ALA A 24 11.08 8.32 8.86
C ALA A 24 10.85 9.66 8.13
N LEU A 25 11.40 10.75 8.66
CA LEU A 25 11.29 12.08 8.06
C LEU A 25 12.14 12.23 6.78
N GLU A 26 13.30 11.59 6.73
CA GLU A 26 14.14 11.53 5.52
C GLU A 26 13.42 10.78 4.40
N ILE A 27 12.84 9.61 4.72
CA ILE A 27 12.03 8.82 3.76
C ILE A 27 10.86 9.65 3.22
N GLU A 28 10.16 10.39 4.08
CA GLU A 28 9.07 11.28 3.64
C GLU A 28 9.52 12.41 2.71
N ARG A 29 10.72 12.94 2.91
CA ARG A 29 11.23 14.09 2.14
C ARG A 29 11.97 13.71 0.87
N GLN A 30 12.68 12.59 0.87
CA GLN A 30 13.61 12.18 -0.19
C GLN A 30 13.21 10.87 -0.91
N GLY A 31 12.25 10.14 -0.35
CA GLY A 31 11.92 8.80 -0.79
C GLY A 31 12.78 7.70 -0.13
N MET A 32 12.42 6.45 -0.39
CA MET A 32 13.21 5.30 0.03
C MET A 32 14.44 5.17 -0.85
N ASP A 33 15.62 5.20 -0.25
CA ASP A 33 16.87 4.97 -0.96
C ASP A 33 17.17 3.48 -1.23
N ASP A 34 18.19 3.23 -2.04
CA ASP A 34 18.61 1.87 -2.38
C ASP A 34 19.12 1.08 -1.18
N GLY A 35 19.61 1.76 -0.13
CA GLY A 35 20.07 1.12 1.11
C GLY A 35 18.91 0.45 1.85
N ILE A 36 17.79 1.16 1.99
CA ILE A 36 16.58 0.61 2.60
C ILE A 36 16.02 -0.54 1.75
N LEU A 37 15.96 -0.38 0.42
CA LEU A 37 15.48 -1.43 -0.47
C LEU A 37 16.34 -2.69 -0.41
N ARG A 38 17.67 -2.56 -0.42
CA ARG A 38 18.58 -3.71 -0.24
C ARG A 38 18.44 -4.36 1.13
N ALA A 39 18.28 -3.57 2.19
CA ALA A 39 18.03 -4.10 3.52
C ALA A 39 16.71 -4.88 3.61
N MET A 40 15.66 -4.39 2.97
CA MET A 40 14.38 -5.12 2.86
C MET A 40 14.54 -6.41 2.05
N ALA A 41 15.30 -6.37 0.95
CA ALA A 41 15.58 -7.53 0.12
C ALA A 41 16.35 -8.61 0.89
N SER A 42 17.36 -8.23 1.67
CA SER A 42 18.16 -9.16 2.48
C SER A 42 17.35 -9.89 3.56
N GLN A 43 16.20 -9.31 3.97
CA GLN A 43 15.23 -9.94 4.86
C GLN A 43 14.13 -10.71 4.12
N GLY A 44 14.17 -10.73 2.79
CA GLY A 44 13.17 -11.39 1.96
C GLY A 44 11.83 -10.66 1.83
N PHE A 45 11.72 -9.41 2.32
CA PHE A 45 10.45 -8.68 2.33
C PHE A 45 10.00 -8.24 0.94
N LEU A 46 10.92 -7.88 0.02
CA LEU A 46 10.55 -7.36 -1.31
C LEU A 46 9.82 -8.39 -2.17
N GLY A 47 10.24 -9.65 -2.14
CA GLY A 47 9.59 -10.76 -2.83
C GLY A 47 8.87 -11.69 -1.86
N ALA A 48 8.15 -11.15 -0.89
CA ALA A 48 7.56 -11.93 0.20
C ALA A 48 6.61 -13.04 -0.30
N LEU A 49 5.76 -12.72 -1.29
CA LEU A 49 4.83 -13.68 -1.91
C LEU A 49 5.42 -14.44 -3.11
N PHE A 50 6.62 -14.07 -3.59
CA PHE A 50 7.21 -14.76 -4.72
C PHE A 50 7.66 -16.16 -4.30
N ASP A 51 7.44 -17.14 -5.18
CA ASP A 51 7.91 -18.51 -4.95
C ASP A 51 9.44 -18.52 -4.79
N PRO A 52 10.00 -19.33 -3.87
CA PRO A 52 11.46 -19.46 -3.66
C PRO A 52 12.24 -19.77 -4.94
N GLN A 53 11.68 -20.51 -5.90
CA GLN A 53 12.31 -20.75 -7.20
C GLN A 53 12.58 -19.47 -8.03
N TYR A 54 11.87 -18.38 -7.71
CA TYR A 54 12.05 -17.05 -8.31
C TYR A 54 12.74 -16.06 -7.36
N GLY A 55 13.39 -16.55 -6.31
CA GLY A 55 14.14 -15.74 -5.34
C GLY A 55 13.30 -15.06 -4.27
N GLY A 56 12.02 -15.42 -4.14
CA GLY A 56 11.14 -14.92 -3.09
C GLY A 56 11.22 -15.70 -1.80
N SER A 57 10.47 -15.25 -0.78
CA SER A 57 10.37 -15.92 0.52
C SER A 57 9.22 -16.91 0.59
N GLY A 58 8.24 -16.83 -0.30
CA GLY A 58 7.10 -17.74 -0.36
C GLY A 58 6.26 -17.78 0.93
N ILE A 59 6.19 -16.65 1.67
CA ILE A 59 5.38 -16.62 2.89
C ILE A 59 3.90 -16.70 2.55
N ASP A 60 3.12 -17.21 3.48
CA ASP A 60 1.67 -17.24 3.33
C ASP A 60 1.06 -15.83 3.35
N ARG A 61 -0.15 -15.71 2.81
CA ARG A 61 -0.82 -14.41 2.66
C ARG A 61 -1.16 -13.75 4.00
N SER A 62 -1.52 -14.51 5.02
CA SER A 62 -1.81 -13.98 6.35
C SER A 62 -0.57 -13.31 6.94
N SER A 63 0.57 -13.99 6.88
CA SER A 63 1.89 -13.45 7.26
C SER A 63 2.26 -12.21 6.44
N PHE A 64 1.94 -12.18 5.14
CA PHE A 64 2.15 -11.01 4.30
C PHE A 64 1.29 -9.81 4.73
N PHE A 65 0.02 -10.00 5.09
CA PHE A 65 -0.82 -8.92 5.57
C PHE A 65 -0.38 -8.40 6.94
N THR A 66 0.02 -9.28 7.85
CA THR A 66 0.67 -8.91 9.12
C THR A 66 1.93 -8.06 8.87
N MET A 67 2.78 -8.46 7.92
CA MET A 67 3.96 -7.69 7.50
C MET A 67 3.57 -6.28 7.02
N LEU A 68 2.56 -6.15 6.16
CA LEU A 68 2.09 -4.86 5.64
C LEU A 68 1.55 -3.96 6.76
N GLU A 69 0.76 -4.51 7.68
CA GLU A 69 0.20 -3.79 8.83
C GLU A 69 1.32 -3.20 9.70
N VAL A 70 2.31 -4.02 10.05
CA VAL A 70 3.44 -3.58 10.87
C VAL A 70 4.23 -2.50 10.16
N PHE A 71 4.65 -2.70 8.91
CA PHE A 71 5.33 -1.67 8.13
C PHE A 71 4.52 -0.37 8.06
N ALA A 72 3.22 -0.44 7.81
CA ALA A 72 2.36 0.74 7.70
C ALA A 72 2.26 1.51 9.02
N SER A 73 2.39 0.86 10.18
CA SER A 73 2.40 1.53 11.48
C SER A 73 3.65 2.40 11.73
N TYR A 74 4.68 2.24 10.91
CA TYR A 74 5.93 3.04 10.93
C TYR A 74 6.09 3.88 9.66
N SER A 75 5.89 3.26 8.49
CA SER A 75 6.05 3.87 7.18
C SER A 75 5.02 3.33 6.18
N PRO A 76 3.86 4.00 6.02
CA PRO A 76 2.86 3.59 5.03
C PRO A 76 3.41 3.47 3.61
N SER A 77 4.37 4.33 3.24
CA SER A 77 5.03 4.28 1.93
C SER A 77 5.79 2.97 1.69
N THR A 78 6.45 2.44 2.74
CA THR A 78 7.15 1.16 2.65
C THR A 78 6.16 0.00 2.46
N ALA A 79 5.09 -0.03 3.25
CA ALA A 79 4.02 -1.01 3.09
C ALA A 79 3.37 -0.96 1.70
N ALA A 80 3.13 0.25 1.19
CA ALA A 80 2.60 0.48 -0.15
C ALA A 80 3.53 -0.08 -1.24
N LYS A 81 4.84 0.13 -1.12
CA LYS A 81 5.84 -0.45 -2.04
C LYS A 81 5.77 -1.97 -2.05
N LEU A 82 5.71 -2.60 -0.88
CA LEU A 82 5.60 -4.05 -0.74
C LEU A 82 4.30 -4.58 -1.35
N LEU A 83 3.18 -3.91 -1.09
CA LEU A 83 1.88 -4.30 -1.66
C LEU A 83 1.89 -4.24 -3.19
N ILE A 84 2.37 -3.14 -3.79
CA ILE A 84 2.47 -2.99 -5.25
C ILE A 84 3.36 -4.08 -5.84
N THR A 85 4.53 -4.31 -5.25
CA THR A 85 5.51 -5.28 -5.76
C THR A 85 4.97 -6.70 -5.72
N ASN A 86 4.36 -7.11 -4.62
CA ASN A 86 3.91 -8.49 -4.45
C ASN A 86 2.54 -8.75 -5.08
N SER A 87 1.59 -7.81 -4.97
CA SER A 87 0.19 -8.05 -5.33
C SER A 87 -0.19 -7.59 -6.74
N ILE A 88 0.58 -6.68 -7.36
CA ILE A 88 0.37 -6.27 -8.75
C ILE A 88 1.54 -6.77 -9.62
N ALA A 89 2.77 -6.37 -9.29
CA ALA A 89 3.90 -6.68 -10.15
C ALA A 89 4.21 -8.19 -10.19
N GLY A 90 4.15 -8.88 -9.07
CA GLY A 90 4.38 -10.34 -9.00
C GLY A 90 3.51 -11.12 -9.99
N PRO A 91 2.18 -10.99 -9.96
CA PRO A 91 1.29 -11.64 -10.92
C PRO A 91 1.58 -11.29 -12.39
N PHE A 92 1.86 -10.01 -12.70
CA PHE A 92 2.25 -9.63 -14.07
C PHE A 92 3.58 -10.27 -14.50
N LEU A 93 4.62 -10.20 -13.67
CA LEU A 93 5.93 -10.80 -13.97
C LEU A 93 5.85 -12.32 -14.10
N LEU A 94 5.07 -12.98 -13.25
CA LEU A 94 4.86 -14.42 -13.33
C LEU A 94 4.28 -14.86 -14.68
N ASN A 95 3.47 -14.02 -15.31
CA ASN A 95 2.84 -14.28 -16.60
C ASN A 95 3.64 -13.78 -17.82
N SER A 96 4.66 -12.94 -17.63
CA SER A 96 5.33 -12.27 -18.76
C SER A 96 6.85 -12.25 -18.72
N ALA A 97 7.48 -12.31 -17.52
CA ALA A 97 8.92 -12.11 -17.35
C ALA A 97 9.43 -12.73 -16.03
N ARG A 98 9.24 -14.03 -15.86
CA ARG A 98 9.58 -14.77 -14.64
C ARG A 98 11.05 -14.64 -14.26
N GLU A 99 11.93 -14.57 -15.25
CA GLU A 99 13.38 -14.41 -15.09
C GLU A 99 13.76 -13.09 -14.38
N LYS A 100 12.87 -12.08 -14.42
CA LYS A 100 13.08 -10.80 -13.72
C LYS A 100 12.67 -10.81 -12.25
N MET A 101 11.90 -11.80 -11.81
CA MET A 101 11.37 -11.84 -10.44
C MET A 101 12.48 -11.90 -9.40
N GLN A 102 13.55 -12.65 -9.65
CA GLN A 102 14.69 -12.73 -8.76
C GLN A 102 15.41 -11.37 -8.59
N GLU A 103 15.62 -10.62 -9.67
CA GLU A 103 16.23 -9.29 -9.61
C GLU A 103 15.35 -8.30 -8.82
N VAL A 104 14.02 -8.43 -8.93
CA VAL A 104 13.06 -7.63 -8.14
C VAL A 104 13.09 -8.02 -6.67
N ALA A 105 13.07 -9.32 -6.34
CA ALA A 105 13.14 -9.80 -4.97
C ALA A 105 14.43 -9.39 -4.26
N GLN A 106 15.54 -9.32 -4.98
CA GLN A 106 16.85 -8.87 -4.50
C GLN A 106 17.00 -7.34 -4.44
N GLY A 107 16.00 -6.57 -4.89
CA GLY A 107 16.04 -5.11 -4.91
C GLY A 107 16.94 -4.51 -6.00
N ASN A 108 17.43 -5.32 -6.94
CA ASN A 108 18.26 -4.87 -8.06
C ASN A 108 17.41 -4.20 -9.16
N LEU A 109 16.16 -4.64 -9.32
CA LEU A 109 15.18 -4.00 -10.18
C LEU A 109 13.99 -3.49 -9.37
N LYS A 110 13.67 -2.23 -9.55
CA LYS A 110 12.47 -1.59 -8.98
C LYS A 110 11.32 -1.76 -9.96
N VAL A 111 10.11 -1.99 -9.42
CA VAL A 111 8.90 -2.07 -10.23
C VAL A 111 7.98 -0.92 -9.88
N THR A 112 7.29 -0.40 -10.87
CA THR A 112 6.24 0.60 -10.67
C THR A 112 5.04 0.36 -11.58
N CYS A 113 3.91 0.89 -11.14
CA CYS A 113 2.67 1.02 -11.91
C CYS A 113 1.83 2.15 -11.29
N ILE A 114 0.73 2.51 -11.92
CA ILE A 114 -0.34 3.29 -11.30
C ILE A 114 -1.31 2.27 -10.67
N PRO A 115 -1.30 2.04 -9.34
CA PRO A 115 -2.04 0.94 -8.72
C PRO A 115 -3.53 0.99 -9.02
N GLY A 116 -4.13 2.20 -9.00
CA GLY A 116 -5.54 2.41 -9.32
C GLY A 116 -5.98 1.92 -10.70
N SER A 117 -5.04 1.76 -11.64
CA SER A 117 -5.32 1.19 -12.97
C SER A 117 -5.53 -0.33 -12.96
N PHE A 118 -5.16 -1.01 -11.88
CA PHE A 118 -5.15 -2.48 -11.77
C PHE A 118 -6.02 -3.02 -10.64
N VAL A 119 -6.87 -2.20 -10.06
CA VAL A 119 -7.76 -2.58 -8.94
C VAL A 119 -9.25 -2.45 -9.29
N SER A 120 -9.56 -2.25 -10.57
CA SER A 120 -10.94 -2.21 -11.06
C SER A 120 -11.05 -2.75 -12.49
N ASP A 121 -12.27 -3.10 -12.91
CA ASP A 121 -12.58 -3.50 -14.28
C ASP A 121 -12.87 -2.30 -15.20
N ARG A 122 -12.78 -1.08 -14.69
CA ARG A 122 -13.01 0.15 -15.45
C ARG A 122 -11.94 0.37 -16.49
N VAL A 123 -12.26 1.19 -17.49
CA VAL A 123 -11.28 1.62 -18.48
C VAL A 123 -10.19 2.47 -17.81
N PRO A 124 -8.91 2.07 -17.90
CA PRO A 124 -7.84 2.84 -17.29
C PRO A 124 -7.77 4.27 -17.82
N ALA A 125 -7.66 5.25 -16.91
CA ALA A 125 -7.62 6.67 -17.28
C ALA A 125 -6.34 7.06 -18.06
N GLN A 126 -5.23 6.36 -17.80
CA GLN A 126 -3.95 6.58 -18.46
C GLN A 126 -3.49 5.28 -19.11
N ARG A 127 -3.02 5.38 -20.35
CA ARG A 127 -2.58 4.25 -21.15
C ARG A 127 -1.41 4.65 -22.03
N LEU A 128 -0.48 3.72 -22.24
CA LEU A 128 0.52 3.79 -23.31
C LEU A 128 -0.08 3.31 -24.63
N LYS A 129 0.60 3.54 -25.72
CA LYS A 129 0.20 3.11 -27.06
C LYS A 129 1.25 2.17 -27.65
N GLU A 130 0.80 1.05 -28.22
CA GLU A 130 1.65 0.20 -29.03
C GLU A 130 1.53 0.61 -30.50
N SER A 131 2.66 0.79 -31.14
CA SER A 131 2.72 1.08 -32.59
C SER A 131 4.08 0.70 -33.15
N GLY A 132 4.07 -0.09 -34.22
CA GLY A 132 5.30 -0.48 -34.93
C GLY A 132 6.30 -1.25 -34.05
N GLY A 133 5.83 -2.12 -33.16
CA GLY A 133 6.66 -2.92 -32.26
C GLY A 133 7.31 -2.08 -31.14
N ARG A 134 6.73 -0.94 -30.83
CA ARG A 134 7.20 -0.06 -29.74
C ARG A 134 6.03 0.38 -28.85
N ILE A 135 6.32 0.51 -27.56
CA ILE A 135 5.41 1.15 -26.59
C ILE A 135 5.82 2.59 -26.41
N LYS A 136 4.85 3.51 -26.56
CA LYS A 136 5.07 4.95 -26.44
C LYS A 136 3.97 5.65 -25.67
N GLY A 137 4.32 6.74 -25.00
CA GLY A 137 3.38 7.65 -24.34
C GLY A 137 3.94 8.30 -23.09
N GLU A 138 3.06 9.01 -22.41
CA GLU A 138 3.36 9.64 -21.11
C GLU A 138 2.38 9.14 -20.07
N LEU A 139 2.88 8.95 -18.86
CA LEU A 139 2.09 8.65 -17.68
C LEU A 139 2.38 9.70 -16.60
N LYS A 140 1.32 10.17 -15.95
CA LYS A 140 1.40 11.20 -14.91
C LYS A 140 1.18 10.62 -13.53
N ASN A 141 1.82 11.24 -12.55
CA ASN A 141 1.68 10.87 -11.14
C ASN A 141 2.04 9.41 -10.85
N LEU A 142 3.07 8.89 -11.50
CA LEU A 142 3.56 7.53 -11.29
C LEU A 142 4.33 7.44 -9.96
N PRO A 143 3.99 6.51 -9.04
CA PRO A 143 4.80 6.27 -7.85
C PRO A 143 6.13 5.62 -8.24
N SER A 144 7.22 5.96 -7.55
CA SER A 144 8.57 5.46 -7.85
C SER A 144 8.98 5.64 -9.32
N PRO A 145 9.00 6.85 -9.89
CA PRO A 145 9.09 7.06 -11.34
C PRO A 145 10.42 6.61 -11.96
N GLY A 146 11.51 6.51 -11.19
CA GLY A 146 12.83 6.02 -11.63
C GLY A 146 12.99 4.49 -11.60
N SER A 147 11.91 3.73 -11.70
CA SER A 147 11.93 2.26 -11.64
C SER A 147 12.42 1.62 -12.94
N GLY A 148 13.05 0.44 -12.84
CA GLY A 148 13.55 -0.32 -13.98
C GLY A 148 12.45 -1.05 -14.76
N ILE A 149 11.35 -1.42 -14.09
CA ILE A 149 10.20 -2.09 -14.71
C ILE A 149 8.96 -1.25 -14.51
N LEU A 150 8.23 -1.00 -15.59
CA LEU A 150 6.96 -0.29 -15.57
C LEU A 150 5.84 -1.21 -16.09
N ILE A 151 4.76 -1.33 -15.32
CA ILE A 151 3.54 -2.01 -15.74
C ILE A 151 2.47 -0.96 -16.03
N ALA A 152 2.00 -0.92 -17.27
CA ALA A 152 1.04 0.08 -17.71
C ALA A 152 -0.02 -0.49 -18.65
N PRO A 153 -1.29 -0.08 -18.53
CA PRO A 153 -2.31 -0.42 -19.50
C PRO A 153 -1.97 0.14 -20.89
N ILE A 154 -2.27 -0.63 -21.96
CA ILE A 154 -2.18 -0.20 -23.36
C ILE A 154 -3.53 -0.20 -24.04
N SER A 155 -4.45 -1.02 -23.58
CA SER A 155 -5.84 -1.03 -24.02
C SER A 155 -6.78 -1.20 -22.81
N GLU A 156 -8.02 -1.53 -23.09
CA GLU A 156 -9.01 -1.81 -22.04
C GLU A 156 -8.65 -3.07 -21.24
N ASP A 157 -8.14 -4.12 -21.90
CA ASP A 157 -7.85 -5.43 -21.31
C ASP A 157 -6.43 -5.93 -21.59
N SER A 158 -5.54 -5.08 -22.09
CA SER A 158 -4.12 -5.41 -22.31
C SER A 158 -3.22 -4.45 -21.54
N ALA A 159 -2.14 -4.97 -20.98
CA ALA A 159 -1.12 -4.20 -20.29
C ALA A 159 0.28 -4.56 -20.81
N ALA A 160 1.17 -3.58 -20.86
CA ALA A 160 2.58 -3.78 -21.16
C ALA A 160 3.40 -3.85 -19.88
N VAL A 161 4.35 -4.77 -19.84
CA VAL A 161 5.47 -4.81 -18.89
C VAL A 161 6.68 -4.32 -19.67
N VAL A 162 7.17 -3.13 -19.31
CA VAL A 162 8.22 -2.38 -20.03
C VAL A 162 9.50 -2.42 -19.22
N PHE A 163 10.62 -2.79 -19.85
CA PHE A 163 11.91 -3.03 -19.18
C PHE A 163 12.94 -1.93 -19.41
N SER A 164 12.73 -1.05 -20.39
CA SER A 164 13.67 0.02 -20.72
C SER A 164 12.96 1.19 -21.38
N GLY A 165 13.70 2.26 -21.71
CA GLY A 165 13.14 3.42 -22.42
C GLY A 165 12.17 4.27 -21.59
N ILE A 166 12.27 4.23 -20.26
CA ILE A 166 11.48 5.00 -19.31
C ILE A 166 12.31 6.21 -18.88
N LYS A 167 11.79 7.42 -19.07
CA LYS A 167 12.45 8.68 -18.69
C LYS A 167 11.56 9.48 -17.77
N VAL A 168 12.10 9.88 -16.62
CA VAL A 168 11.43 10.83 -15.72
C VAL A 168 11.43 12.21 -16.36
N LEU A 169 10.26 12.81 -16.48
CA LEU A 169 10.06 14.15 -17.03
C LEU A 169 10.04 15.19 -15.92
N GLU A 170 9.32 14.91 -14.85
CA GLU A 170 9.11 15.81 -13.73
C GLU A 170 8.90 15.00 -12.46
N GLU A 171 9.58 15.38 -11.38
CA GLU A 171 9.28 14.86 -10.04
C GLU A 171 8.20 15.71 -9.39
N ARG A 172 7.26 15.06 -8.71
CA ARG A 172 6.13 15.69 -8.04
C ARG A 172 6.14 15.39 -6.55
N LYS A 173 5.66 16.32 -5.74
CA LYS A 173 5.45 16.10 -4.29
C LYS A 173 3.97 15.80 -4.05
N PRO A 174 3.59 14.53 -3.88
CA PRO A 174 2.22 14.15 -3.61
C PRO A 174 1.81 14.55 -2.18
N LEU A 175 0.51 14.60 -1.91
CA LEU A 175 0.00 14.80 -0.56
C LEU A 175 0.41 13.63 0.35
N SER A 176 0.32 12.40 -0.14
CA SER A 176 0.44 11.15 0.62
C SER A 176 1.48 10.22 0.01
N PHE A 177 1.92 9.24 0.77
CA PHE A 177 2.90 8.22 0.35
C PHE A 177 4.17 8.85 -0.26
N ARG A 178 4.60 9.96 0.31
CA ARG A 178 5.74 10.74 -0.19
C ARG A 178 7.02 9.92 -0.28
N GLY A 179 7.20 8.96 0.64
CA GLY A 179 8.34 8.05 0.65
C GLY A 179 8.45 7.12 -0.57
N LEU A 180 7.40 6.99 -1.39
CA LEU A 180 7.49 6.30 -2.68
C LEU A 180 8.19 7.14 -3.75
N GLY A 181 8.24 8.46 -3.58
CA GLY A 181 8.45 9.38 -4.69
C GLY A 181 7.26 9.39 -5.66
N ASN A 182 7.18 10.40 -6.49
CA ASN A 182 6.13 10.50 -7.52
C ASN A 182 6.63 11.36 -8.67
N GLY A 183 6.16 11.10 -9.89
CA GLY A 183 6.53 11.92 -11.04
C GLY A 183 5.81 11.53 -12.32
N ASP A 184 6.04 12.34 -13.33
CA ASP A 184 5.59 12.11 -14.70
C ASP A 184 6.71 11.41 -15.47
N VAL A 185 6.37 10.46 -16.32
CA VAL A 185 7.34 9.73 -17.14
C VAL A 185 6.93 9.72 -18.60
N SER A 186 7.92 9.74 -19.50
CA SER A 186 7.75 9.35 -20.91
C SER A 186 8.32 7.95 -21.13
N VAL A 187 7.68 7.22 -22.02
CA VAL A 187 8.07 5.88 -22.42
C VAL A 187 8.24 5.85 -23.92
N ASP A 188 9.38 5.34 -24.40
CA ASP A 188 9.61 4.94 -25.79
C ASP A 188 10.50 3.70 -25.79
N SER A 189 9.88 2.52 -25.84
CA SER A 189 10.56 1.24 -25.66
C SER A 189 10.19 0.25 -26.76
N ALA A 190 11.21 -0.52 -27.19
CA ALA A 190 11.04 -1.76 -27.97
C ALA A 190 11.23 -3.02 -27.08
N ASP A 191 11.60 -2.83 -25.81
CA ASP A 191 11.85 -3.90 -24.84
C ASP A 191 10.67 -3.99 -23.87
N PHE A 192 9.69 -4.78 -24.24
CA PHE A 192 8.45 -4.97 -23.46
C PHE A 192 7.81 -6.33 -23.77
N THR A 193 6.93 -6.77 -22.88
CA THR A 193 5.99 -7.87 -23.12
C THR A 193 4.55 -7.39 -22.90
N VAL A 194 3.60 -8.01 -23.60
CA VAL A 194 2.17 -7.71 -23.45
C VAL A 194 1.50 -8.83 -22.69
N VAL A 195 0.62 -8.47 -21.78
CA VAL A 195 -0.27 -9.36 -21.03
C VAL A 195 -1.69 -9.01 -21.43
N ASP A 196 -2.28 -9.86 -22.27
CA ASP A 196 -3.66 -9.74 -22.74
C ASP A 196 -4.62 -10.43 -21.77
N GLY A 197 -5.88 -9.97 -21.73
CA GLY A 197 -6.93 -10.59 -20.91
C GLY A 197 -6.69 -10.43 -19.39
N TRP A 198 -5.93 -9.43 -18.96
CA TRP A 198 -5.58 -9.28 -17.56
C TRP A 198 -6.79 -9.01 -16.64
N LYS A 199 -7.87 -8.43 -17.18
CA LYS A 199 -9.11 -8.20 -16.41
C LYS A 199 -9.87 -9.49 -16.05
N GLY A 200 -9.49 -10.62 -16.59
CA GLY A 200 -10.05 -11.93 -16.27
C GLY A 200 -9.48 -12.52 -14.96
N LYS A 201 -8.73 -13.60 -15.11
CA LYS A 201 -8.14 -14.34 -13.97
C LYS A 201 -7.13 -13.50 -13.19
N LEU A 202 -6.30 -12.73 -13.91
CA LEU A 202 -5.22 -11.95 -13.30
C LEU A 202 -5.76 -10.83 -12.39
N LEU A 203 -6.81 -10.12 -12.80
CA LEU A 203 -7.47 -9.12 -11.94
C LEU A 203 -8.03 -9.75 -10.66
N LYS A 204 -8.65 -10.93 -10.74
CA LYS A 204 -9.13 -11.64 -9.55
C LYS A 204 -7.99 -11.99 -8.60
N GLU A 205 -6.87 -12.47 -9.15
CA GLU A 205 -5.66 -12.76 -8.37
C GLU A 205 -5.10 -11.49 -7.71
N ILE A 206 -5.00 -10.40 -8.44
CA ILE A 206 -4.59 -9.09 -7.91
C ILE A 206 -5.52 -8.64 -6.78
N LEU A 207 -6.82 -8.63 -7.01
CA LEU A 207 -7.81 -8.18 -6.01
C LEU A 207 -7.81 -9.06 -4.76
N SER A 208 -7.60 -10.37 -4.90
CA SER A 208 -7.53 -11.29 -3.76
C SER A 208 -6.37 -11.01 -2.80
N SER A 209 -5.36 -10.25 -3.24
CA SER A 209 -4.24 -9.80 -2.42
C SER A 209 -4.31 -8.29 -2.13
N MET A 210 -4.78 -7.48 -3.08
CA MET A 210 -4.90 -6.03 -2.89
C MET A 210 -5.97 -5.65 -1.87
N ASP A 211 -7.15 -6.29 -1.88
CA ASP A 211 -8.24 -5.94 -0.96
C ASP A 211 -7.85 -6.12 0.52
N PRO A 212 -7.35 -7.29 0.97
CA PRO A 212 -6.86 -7.44 2.34
C PRO A 212 -5.55 -6.66 2.60
N GLY A 213 -4.68 -6.51 1.59
CA GLY A 213 -3.45 -5.72 1.72
C GLY A 213 -3.70 -4.24 1.96
N VAL A 214 -4.67 -3.65 1.27
CA VAL A 214 -5.13 -2.26 1.53
C VAL A 214 -5.71 -2.15 2.94
N SER A 215 -6.47 -3.16 3.39
CA SER A 215 -6.99 -3.21 4.76
C SER A 215 -5.86 -3.23 5.79
N ALA A 216 -4.85 -4.08 5.59
CA ALA A 216 -3.69 -4.17 6.46
C ALA A 216 -2.94 -2.83 6.57
N ILE A 217 -2.74 -2.13 5.43
CA ILE A 217 -2.13 -0.80 5.43
C ILE A 217 -3.00 0.21 6.19
N ALA A 218 -4.33 0.19 5.99
CA ALA A 218 -5.25 1.08 6.68
C ALA A 218 -5.21 0.88 8.21
N LEU A 219 -5.19 -0.38 8.67
CA LEU A 219 -5.08 -0.73 10.09
C LEU A 219 -3.72 -0.33 10.66
N GLY A 220 -2.63 -0.57 9.92
CA GLY A 220 -1.29 -0.13 10.31
C GLY A 220 -1.16 1.39 10.43
N ILE A 221 -1.72 2.15 9.47
CA ILE A 221 -1.83 3.62 9.56
C ILE A 221 -2.57 4.03 10.84
N SER A 222 -3.69 3.37 11.13
CA SER A 222 -4.49 3.64 12.34
C SER A 222 -3.72 3.33 13.61
N ARG A 223 -3.05 2.18 13.68
CA ARG A 223 -2.20 1.76 14.80
C ARG A 223 -1.06 2.74 15.04
N GLY A 224 -0.36 3.16 13.98
CA GLY A 224 0.72 4.15 14.07
C GLY A 224 0.25 5.50 14.62
N ALA A 225 -0.89 6.00 14.15
CA ALA A 225 -1.49 7.24 14.60
C ALA A 225 -2.01 7.15 16.05
N LEU A 226 -2.70 6.06 16.39
CA LEU A 226 -3.25 5.84 17.74
C LEU A 226 -2.14 5.59 18.77
N ARG A 227 -1.05 4.91 18.42
CA ARG A 227 0.13 4.80 19.27
C ARG A 227 0.70 6.18 19.62
N LYS A 228 0.95 7.02 18.62
CA LYS A 228 1.49 8.38 18.83
C LYS A 228 0.58 9.24 19.70
N VAL A 229 -0.72 9.22 19.48
CA VAL A 229 -1.65 10.01 20.30
C VAL A 229 -1.75 9.47 21.71
N SER A 230 -1.70 8.17 21.93
CA SER A 230 -1.71 7.57 23.28
C SER A 230 -0.47 7.94 24.09
N GLU A 231 0.70 7.94 23.44
CA GLU A 231 1.96 8.42 24.03
C GLU A 231 1.84 9.91 24.38
N TYR A 232 1.38 10.73 23.44
CA TYR A 232 1.26 12.18 23.61
C TYR A 232 0.32 12.57 24.75
N VAL A 233 -0.89 12.02 24.81
CA VAL A 233 -1.87 12.37 25.85
C VAL A 233 -1.46 11.89 27.25
N THR A 234 -0.54 10.93 27.33
CA THR A 234 0.03 10.43 28.59
C THR A 234 1.03 11.42 29.17
N VAL A 235 1.83 12.09 28.34
CA VAL A 235 2.88 13.01 28.81
C VAL A 235 2.45 14.47 28.78
N ARG A 236 1.55 14.85 27.89
CA ARG A 236 1.08 16.24 27.77
C ARG A 236 0.15 16.60 28.94
N LYS A 237 0.49 17.66 29.64
CA LYS A 237 -0.31 18.20 30.78
C LYS A 237 -1.01 19.49 30.40
N THR A 238 -2.21 19.69 31.00
CA THR A 238 -3.01 20.90 30.94
C THR A 238 -3.68 21.04 32.30
N PHE A 239 -3.58 22.20 32.95
CA PHE A 239 -4.08 22.43 34.30
C PHE A 239 -3.65 21.35 35.31
N ASP A 240 -2.34 21.01 35.29
CA ASP A 240 -1.67 20.02 36.16
C ASP A 240 -2.08 18.56 35.98
N HIS A 241 -3.01 18.25 35.06
CA HIS A 241 -3.44 16.90 34.72
C HIS A 241 -2.94 16.47 33.35
N SER A 242 -2.63 15.20 33.17
CA SER A 242 -2.35 14.63 31.85
C SER A 242 -3.60 14.68 30.99
N LEU A 243 -3.45 14.84 29.65
CA LEU A 243 -4.62 14.88 28.76
C LEU A 243 -5.45 13.59 28.85
N LYS A 244 -4.83 12.44 29.09
CA LYS A 244 -5.53 11.16 29.31
C LYS A 244 -6.47 11.15 30.51
N ASP A 245 -6.26 12.03 31.49
CA ASP A 245 -7.08 12.09 32.71
C ASP A 245 -8.43 12.80 32.46
N TYR A 246 -8.57 13.45 31.28
CA TYR A 246 -9.85 14.03 30.85
C TYR A 246 -10.71 12.98 30.15
N SER A 247 -11.86 12.67 30.77
CA SER A 247 -12.77 11.61 30.32
C SER A 247 -13.15 11.68 28.80
N PRO A 248 -13.40 12.85 28.18
CA PRO A 248 -13.69 12.91 26.75
C PRO A 248 -12.51 12.46 25.88
N VAL A 249 -11.27 12.68 26.34
CA VAL A 249 -10.05 12.28 25.61
C VAL A 249 -9.82 10.78 25.73
N SER A 250 -9.74 10.28 26.96
CA SER A 250 -9.48 8.85 27.21
C SER A 250 -10.56 7.96 26.60
N ARG A 251 -11.83 8.32 26.79
CA ARG A 251 -12.95 7.55 26.21
C ARG A 251 -12.85 7.44 24.69
N ARG A 252 -12.62 8.58 24.01
CA ARG A 252 -12.55 8.56 22.54
C ARG A 252 -11.39 7.74 22.02
N ILE A 253 -10.21 7.85 22.64
CA ILE A 253 -9.04 7.06 22.23
C ILE A 253 -9.29 5.56 22.49
N SER A 254 -9.89 5.21 23.64
CA SER A 254 -10.22 3.82 23.97
C SER A 254 -11.25 3.21 23.00
N GLU A 255 -12.28 3.95 22.58
CA GLU A 255 -13.23 3.53 21.55
C GLU A 255 -12.51 3.21 20.23
N LEU A 256 -11.61 4.10 19.79
CA LEU A 256 -10.86 3.89 18.55
C LEU A 256 -9.88 2.70 18.63
N LEU A 257 -9.27 2.48 19.79
CA LEU A 257 -8.40 1.32 20.00
C LEU A 257 -9.22 0.01 19.98
N ALA A 258 -10.39 -0.02 20.60
CA ALA A 258 -11.27 -1.17 20.56
C ALA A 258 -11.76 -1.48 19.14
N ASP A 259 -12.16 -0.46 18.37
CA ASP A 259 -12.54 -0.62 16.95
C ASP A 259 -11.36 -1.17 16.11
N LEU A 260 -10.14 -0.69 16.38
CA LEU A 260 -8.93 -1.18 15.71
C LEU A 260 -8.71 -2.66 15.99
N GLU A 261 -8.72 -3.07 17.26
CA GLU A 261 -8.49 -4.46 17.67
C GLU A 261 -9.52 -5.43 17.05
N ILE A 262 -10.79 -5.01 16.98
CA ILE A 262 -11.85 -5.81 16.32
C ILE A 262 -11.54 -6.02 14.83
N MET A 263 -11.11 -4.95 14.13
CA MET A 263 -10.79 -5.05 12.70
C MET A 263 -9.52 -5.86 12.44
N GLU A 264 -8.51 -5.75 13.29
CA GLU A 264 -7.29 -6.55 13.23
C GLU A 264 -7.58 -8.02 13.50
N PHE A 265 -8.38 -8.32 14.53
CA PHE A 265 -8.85 -9.69 14.77
C PHE A 265 -9.58 -10.26 13.53
N TYR A 266 -10.39 -9.45 12.85
CA TYR A 266 -11.07 -9.87 11.62
C TYR A 266 -10.08 -10.16 10.49
N LEU A 267 -9.03 -9.34 10.31
CA LEU A 267 -7.98 -9.56 9.31
C LEU A 267 -7.19 -10.84 9.61
N ASP A 268 -6.75 -11.01 10.86
CA ASP A 268 -5.91 -12.13 11.31
C ASP A 268 -6.61 -13.49 11.22
N ASN A 269 -7.96 -13.51 11.33
CA ASN A 269 -8.77 -14.71 11.27
C ASN A 269 -9.44 -14.95 9.91
N MET A 270 -8.99 -14.30 8.87
CA MET A 270 -9.41 -14.56 7.49
C MET A 270 -8.70 -15.83 6.96
N GLU A 271 -9.18 -17.02 7.35
CA GLU A 271 -8.54 -18.33 7.04
C GLU A 271 -8.49 -18.67 5.56
N SER A 272 -9.44 -18.21 4.79
CA SER A 272 -9.40 -18.25 3.32
C SER A 272 -9.69 -16.84 2.81
N ILE A 273 -9.07 -16.48 1.68
CA ILE A 273 -9.40 -15.21 1.06
C ILE A 273 -10.82 -15.31 0.51
N ASP A 274 -11.77 -15.10 1.41
CA ASP A 274 -13.15 -14.83 1.06
C ASP A 274 -13.17 -13.40 0.51
N ASP A 275 -13.24 -13.27 -0.81
CA ASP A 275 -13.29 -11.98 -1.52
C ASP A 275 -14.35 -11.04 -0.94
N ASP A 276 -15.42 -11.59 -0.40
CA ASP A 276 -16.51 -10.83 0.22
C ASP A 276 -16.08 -10.22 1.56
N LYS A 277 -15.42 -11.01 2.41
CA LYS A 277 -14.90 -10.54 3.70
C LYS A 277 -13.78 -9.52 3.53
N ALA A 278 -12.86 -9.77 2.59
CA ALA A 278 -11.76 -8.87 2.27
C ALA A 278 -12.28 -7.51 1.77
N LEU A 279 -13.26 -7.51 0.88
CA LEU A 279 -13.87 -6.29 0.37
C LEU A 279 -14.60 -5.48 1.47
N LYS A 280 -15.37 -6.14 2.34
CA LYS A 280 -16.03 -5.48 3.48
C LYS A 280 -15.02 -4.84 4.42
N LEU A 281 -13.95 -5.58 4.75
CA LEU A 281 -12.89 -5.05 5.60
C LEU A 281 -12.19 -3.86 4.95
N LYS A 282 -11.85 -3.93 3.65
CA LYS A 282 -11.23 -2.83 2.89
C LYS A 282 -12.05 -1.54 2.98
N VAL A 283 -13.35 -1.61 2.70
CA VAL A 283 -14.24 -0.45 2.75
C VAL A 283 -14.31 0.14 4.16
N ARG A 284 -14.38 -0.69 5.20
CA ARG A 284 -14.52 -0.24 6.58
C ARG A 284 -13.20 0.26 7.18
N SER A 285 -12.09 -0.47 6.99
CA SER A 285 -10.78 -0.11 7.54
C SER A 285 -10.23 1.18 6.94
N THR A 286 -10.45 1.44 5.66
CA THR A 286 -10.02 2.70 5.01
C THR A 286 -10.79 3.91 5.54
N GLU A 287 -12.07 3.79 5.85
CA GLU A 287 -12.86 4.85 6.50
C GLU A 287 -12.45 5.03 7.96
N PHE A 288 -12.21 3.93 8.65
CA PHE A 288 -11.70 3.94 10.02
C PHE A 288 -10.34 4.63 10.12
N ALA A 289 -9.41 4.38 9.20
CA ALA A 289 -8.10 5.02 9.18
C ALA A 289 -8.20 6.55 9.09
N ARG A 290 -9.14 7.09 8.32
CA ARG A 290 -9.41 8.53 8.29
C ARG A 290 -9.91 9.05 9.62
N THR A 291 -10.80 8.31 10.27
CA THR A 291 -11.37 8.67 11.57
C THR A 291 -10.32 8.66 12.67
N ALA A 292 -9.51 7.61 12.75
CA ALA A 292 -8.45 7.43 13.73
C ALA A 292 -7.35 8.49 13.59
N THR A 293 -6.89 8.73 12.35
CA THR A 293 -5.82 9.70 12.08
C THR A 293 -6.30 11.15 12.29
N LYS A 294 -7.55 11.47 11.96
CA LYS A 294 -8.16 12.78 12.27
C LYS A 294 -8.21 13.02 13.77
N ALA A 295 -8.61 12.02 14.55
CA ALA A 295 -8.62 12.12 16.01
C ALA A 295 -7.19 12.30 16.57
N ALA A 296 -6.20 11.57 16.03
CA ALA A 296 -4.81 11.71 16.44
C ALA A 296 -4.28 13.14 16.21
N ILE A 297 -4.56 13.76 15.04
CA ILE A 297 -4.24 15.17 14.78
C ILE A 297 -4.92 16.07 15.82
N GLN A 298 -6.22 15.90 16.04
CA GLN A 298 -7.01 16.73 16.95
C GLN A 298 -6.44 16.74 18.37
N TYR A 299 -6.07 15.58 18.89
CA TYR A 299 -5.56 15.48 20.26
C TYR A 299 -4.09 15.90 20.42
N HIS A 300 -3.31 15.99 19.34
CA HIS A 300 -2.01 16.65 19.36
C HIS A 300 -2.11 18.18 19.34
N GLY A 301 -3.31 18.74 19.06
CA GLY A 301 -3.51 20.18 18.93
C GLY A 301 -2.63 20.79 17.85
N GLY A 302 -2.05 21.96 18.10
CA GLY A 302 -1.16 22.62 17.13
C GLY A 302 0.05 21.78 16.72
N TYR A 303 0.54 20.92 17.57
CA TYR A 303 1.67 20.02 17.25
C TYR A 303 1.31 18.96 16.22
N GLY A 304 0.04 18.58 16.12
CA GLY A 304 -0.42 17.63 15.08
C GLY A 304 -0.35 18.18 13.65
N TYR A 305 -0.18 19.50 13.50
CA TYR A 305 -0.07 20.16 12.21
C TYR A 305 1.35 20.10 11.61
N PHE A 306 2.37 19.95 12.46
CA PHE A 306 3.78 19.99 12.06
C PHE A 306 4.38 18.61 11.86
N GLU A 307 5.34 18.49 10.92
CA GLU A 307 6.04 17.26 10.58
C GLU A 307 6.87 16.67 11.73
N ASP A 308 7.30 17.51 12.70
CA ASP A 308 8.18 17.12 13.79
C ASP A 308 7.63 15.99 14.67
N PHE A 309 6.31 15.92 14.82
CA PHE A 309 5.65 14.85 15.57
C PHE A 309 5.33 13.63 14.70
N GLY A 310 5.35 13.80 13.38
CA GLY A 310 5.13 12.75 12.39
C GLY A 310 3.76 12.05 12.51
N VAL A 311 2.76 12.73 13.09
CA VAL A 311 1.39 12.22 13.16
C VAL A 311 0.61 12.62 11.91
N GLU A 312 0.89 13.79 11.35
CA GLU A 312 0.25 14.33 10.17
C GLU A 312 0.45 13.45 8.93
N LYS A 313 1.58 12.73 8.83
CA LYS A 313 1.82 11.80 7.72
C LYS A 313 0.79 10.68 7.66
N PHE A 314 0.40 10.12 8.80
CA PHE A 314 -0.64 9.08 8.85
C PHE A 314 -1.98 9.62 8.38
N TYR A 315 -2.32 10.87 8.72
CA TYR A 315 -3.52 11.53 8.23
C TYR A 315 -3.49 11.70 6.71
N ARG A 316 -2.40 12.23 6.16
CA ARG A 316 -2.21 12.38 4.71
C ARG A 316 -2.30 11.04 3.98
N ASP A 317 -1.62 10.02 4.50
CA ASP A 317 -1.55 8.69 3.90
C ASP A 317 -2.89 7.96 3.97
N SER A 318 -3.70 8.16 5.02
CA SER A 318 -5.04 7.59 5.12
C SER A 318 -5.98 8.07 3.99
N TYR A 319 -5.85 9.33 3.57
CA TYR A 319 -6.57 9.86 2.41
C TYR A 319 -6.01 9.34 1.09
N GLY A 320 -4.68 9.30 0.98
CA GLY A 320 -4.00 8.82 -0.23
C GLY A 320 -4.27 7.36 -0.55
N LEU A 321 -4.49 6.54 0.47
CA LEU A 321 -4.79 5.12 0.31
C LEU A 321 -6.02 4.92 -0.60
N SER A 322 -7.08 5.70 -0.38
CA SER A 322 -8.30 5.64 -1.18
C SER A 322 -8.20 6.27 -2.57
N ILE A 323 -7.16 7.06 -2.82
CA ILE A 323 -6.93 7.70 -4.13
C ILE A 323 -6.01 6.84 -4.99
N MET A 324 -4.96 6.27 -4.38
CA MET A 324 -3.90 5.59 -5.11
C MET A 324 -4.12 4.07 -5.23
N MET A 325 -4.69 3.42 -4.21
CA MET A 325 -4.70 1.96 -4.10
C MET A 325 -6.07 1.31 -4.20
N MET A 326 -7.13 2.08 -4.41
CA MET A 326 -8.48 1.54 -4.57
C MET A 326 -9.29 2.37 -5.56
N ASP A 327 -10.33 1.78 -6.11
CA ASP A 327 -11.43 2.46 -6.78
C ASP A 327 -12.67 2.34 -5.87
N ARG A 328 -12.91 3.38 -5.06
CA ARG A 328 -13.98 3.35 -4.05
C ARG A 328 -15.37 3.10 -4.65
N GLU A 329 -15.62 3.66 -5.82
CA GLU A 329 -16.92 3.48 -6.49
C GLU A 329 -17.07 2.04 -6.99
N TYR A 330 -16.02 1.49 -7.59
CA TYR A 330 -16.01 0.09 -8.02
C TYR A 330 -16.14 -0.87 -6.82
N ASP A 331 -15.43 -0.61 -5.72
CA ASP A 331 -15.53 -1.41 -4.51
C ASP A 331 -16.95 -1.38 -3.90
N ASN A 332 -17.60 -0.21 -3.89
CA ASN A 332 -18.99 -0.09 -3.44
C ASN A 332 -19.97 -0.80 -4.38
N LEU A 333 -19.75 -0.75 -5.69
CA LEU A 333 -20.54 -1.51 -6.66
C LEU A 333 -20.38 -3.03 -6.47
N ARG A 334 -19.15 -3.51 -6.30
CA ARG A 334 -18.87 -4.93 -5.98
C ARG A 334 -19.60 -5.36 -4.69
N LEU A 335 -19.52 -4.52 -3.65
CA LEU A 335 -20.19 -4.80 -2.37
C LEU A 335 -21.71 -4.84 -2.52
N SER A 336 -22.28 -3.88 -3.25
CA SER A 336 -23.72 -3.84 -3.53
C SER A 336 -24.20 -5.06 -4.33
N GLU A 337 -23.43 -5.46 -5.37
CA GLU A 337 -23.72 -6.65 -6.18
C GLU A 337 -23.73 -7.93 -5.32
N LYS A 338 -22.76 -8.06 -4.40
CA LYS A 338 -22.69 -9.21 -3.48
C LYS A 338 -23.83 -9.25 -2.48
N ILE A 339 -24.32 -8.11 -2.00
CA ILE A 339 -25.41 -8.02 -1.01
C ILE A 339 -26.79 -8.18 -1.67
N PHE A 340 -26.99 -7.56 -2.81
CA PHE A 340 -28.32 -7.46 -3.46
C PHE A 340 -28.47 -8.33 -4.71
N GLY A 341 -27.42 -9.02 -5.15
CA GLY A 341 -27.46 -9.94 -6.29
C GLY A 341 -27.58 -9.27 -7.67
N SER A 342 -27.46 -7.93 -7.73
CA SER A 342 -27.51 -7.20 -8.99
C SER A 342 -26.62 -5.96 -8.96
N ARG A 343 -25.94 -5.67 -10.06
CA ARG A 343 -25.40 -4.32 -10.27
C ARG A 343 -26.58 -3.38 -10.37
N SER A 344 -26.72 -2.42 -9.47
CA SER A 344 -27.72 -1.37 -9.59
C SER A 344 -27.40 -0.56 -10.85
N GLY A 345 -28.18 -0.80 -11.91
CA GLY A 345 -27.99 -0.19 -13.23
C GLY A 345 -28.42 1.27 -13.34
N PHE A 346 -28.22 2.06 -12.27
CA PHE A 346 -28.48 3.50 -12.25
C PHE A 346 -27.17 4.24 -11.95
N LEU A 347 -26.30 4.33 -12.94
CA LEU A 347 -25.33 5.42 -13.10
C LEU A 347 -25.15 5.71 -14.58
#